data_2ecd9cfcf04d2ecdc6d20513b870c293
#
_entry.id   2ecd9cfcf04d2ecdc6d20513b870c293
#
_cell.length_a   1.000
_cell.length_b   1.000
_cell.length_c   1.000
_cell.angle_alpha   90.00
_cell.angle_beta   90.00
_cell.angle_gamma   90.00
#
_symmetry.space_group_name_H-M   'P 1'
#
loop_
_entity.id
_entity.type
_entity.pdbx_description
1 polymer ?
#
loop_
_entity_poly.entity_id
_entity_poly.type
_entity_poly.pdbx_seq_one_letter_code
_entity_poly.pdbx_strand_id
1 'polypeptide(L)'
;MQTQIKSQNSTSTSKRFVIVLLEEFAIYSFGSLLDALRIANALSGKALYNWIVLAENGAVIRSSACTEFKVDFGLIELQRDDTVLICGGLNVQQNTTKNLVSWIRRQARKGISIGGVDTGSYAVARAGLLDGKSATIHWENQDSFREEFDEVDLTRSIFCIDGAVITSAGGCTSIDLILKLIETDHGSELAKSVSQQLMYQCHEDDDFAQRLSTSTRLGARNRKVIQAIRIMEENLEDPISSSILASKINISTRQLERLFRHYFCLLYTSPSPRDKRQSRMPSS
;
A
#
# COMPACT_ATOMS: atom_id res chain seq x y z
N MET A 1 -0.85 -60.49 -16.12
CA MET A 1 -1.77 -59.43 -15.72
C MET A 1 -0.97 -58.17 -15.34
N GLN A 2 -0.72 -57.33 -16.31
CA GLN A 2 -0.01 -56.05 -16.06
C GLN A 2 -1.03 -54.96 -15.82
N THR A 3 -1.08 -54.48 -14.59
CA THR A 3 -1.91 -53.37 -14.20
C THR A 3 -1.18 -52.06 -14.56
N GLN A 4 -1.65 -51.40 -15.61
CA GLN A 4 -1.19 -50.06 -16.00
C GLN A 4 -1.69 -49.08 -14.94
N ILE A 5 -0.80 -48.51 -14.17
CA ILE A 5 -1.04 -47.31 -13.35
C ILE A 5 -1.06 -46.12 -14.32
N LYS A 6 -2.26 -45.62 -14.63
CA LYS A 6 -2.42 -44.33 -15.30
C LYS A 6 -1.93 -43.24 -14.35
N SER A 7 -0.76 -42.70 -14.61
CA SER A 7 -0.33 -41.44 -14.01
C SER A 7 -1.22 -40.31 -14.54
N GLN A 8 -2.10 -39.80 -13.71
CA GLN A 8 -2.76 -38.52 -13.98
C GLN A 8 -1.69 -37.43 -13.75
N ASN A 9 -0.98 -37.09 -14.81
CA ASN A 9 -0.23 -35.83 -14.87
C ASN A 9 -1.24 -34.69 -15.02
N SER A 10 -1.75 -34.17 -13.91
CA SER A 10 -2.25 -32.80 -13.90
C SER A 10 -1.01 -31.89 -14.00
N THR A 11 -0.71 -31.39 -15.16
CA THR A 11 0.25 -30.29 -15.35
C THR A 11 -0.41 -29.05 -14.75
N SER A 12 -0.23 -28.86 -13.43
CA SER A 12 -0.51 -27.59 -12.78
C SER A 12 0.48 -26.59 -13.40
N THR A 13 -0.02 -25.75 -14.30
CA THR A 13 0.77 -24.64 -14.87
C THR A 13 1.10 -23.68 -13.73
N SER A 14 2.41 -23.48 -13.49
CA SER A 14 2.91 -22.54 -12.49
C SER A 14 2.41 -21.11 -12.80
N LYS A 15 1.81 -20.42 -11.84
CA LYS A 15 1.35 -19.04 -12.00
C LYS A 15 2.53 -18.09 -12.01
N ARG A 16 2.62 -17.22 -13.02
CA ARG A 16 3.73 -16.27 -13.14
C ARG A 16 3.37 -14.89 -12.65
N PHE A 17 4.20 -14.38 -11.72
CA PHE A 17 4.17 -12.99 -11.31
C PHE A 17 5.21 -12.17 -12.08
N VAL A 18 4.81 -11.01 -12.53
CA VAL A 18 5.67 -10.02 -13.18
C VAL A 18 5.78 -8.83 -12.25
N ILE A 19 6.91 -8.68 -11.59
CA ILE A 19 7.11 -7.61 -10.62
C ILE A 19 7.85 -6.47 -11.32
N VAL A 20 7.19 -5.33 -11.45
CA VAL A 20 7.75 -4.13 -12.06
C VAL A 20 8.23 -3.21 -10.95
N LEU A 21 9.51 -2.97 -10.87
CA LEU A 21 10.11 -2.04 -9.92
C LEU A 21 10.17 -0.63 -10.50
N LEU A 22 9.65 0.33 -9.75
CA LEU A 22 9.86 1.76 -10.04
C LEU A 22 11.15 2.25 -9.39
N GLU A 23 11.77 3.28 -9.93
CA GLU A 23 12.93 3.92 -9.28
C GLU A 23 12.57 4.31 -7.84
N GLU A 24 13.49 4.13 -6.91
CA GLU A 24 13.29 4.33 -5.47
C GLU A 24 12.19 3.45 -4.84
N PHE A 25 11.97 2.27 -5.39
CA PHE A 25 11.01 1.30 -4.84
C PHE A 25 11.33 0.91 -3.39
N ALA A 26 10.30 0.51 -2.63
CA ALA A 26 10.44 0.04 -1.26
C ALA A 26 10.93 -1.42 -1.23
N ILE A 27 12.19 -1.65 -0.78
CA ILE A 27 12.79 -2.99 -0.70
C ILE A 27 11.93 -3.94 0.12
N TYR A 28 11.39 -3.46 1.24
CA TYR A 28 10.64 -4.30 2.16
C TYR A 28 9.34 -4.80 1.53
N SER A 29 8.64 -3.94 0.79
CA SER A 29 7.44 -4.33 0.04
C SER A 29 7.75 -5.38 -1.02
N PHE A 30 8.83 -5.16 -1.80
CA PHE A 30 9.29 -6.10 -2.82
C PHE A 30 9.74 -7.44 -2.24
N GLY A 31 10.59 -7.42 -1.21
CA GLY A 31 11.11 -8.64 -0.56
C GLY A 31 9.99 -9.47 0.06
N SER A 32 8.99 -8.83 0.67
CA SER A 32 7.83 -9.48 1.27
C SER A 32 7.02 -10.28 0.24
N LEU A 33 6.83 -9.74 -0.97
CA LEU A 33 6.16 -10.46 -2.06
C LEU A 33 6.93 -11.71 -2.46
N LEU A 34 8.23 -11.55 -2.74
CA LEU A 34 9.06 -12.65 -3.26
C LEU A 34 9.24 -13.78 -2.24
N ASP A 35 9.49 -13.45 -0.98
CA ASP A 35 9.72 -14.48 0.03
C ASP A 35 8.47 -15.30 0.32
N ALA A 36 7.28 -14.69 0.31
CA ALA A 36 6.04 -15.43 0.47
C ALA A 36 5.82 -16.45 -0.68
N LEU A 37 6.04 -16.04 -1.93
CA LEU A 37 5.94 -16.93 -3.09
C LEU A 37 6.99 -18.05 -3.07
N ARG A 38 8.25 -17.71 -2.75
CA ARG A 38 9.35 -18.66 -2.62
C ARG A 38 9.06 -19.71 -1.54
N ILE A 39 8.56 -19.30 -0.39
CA ILE A 39 8.24 -20.20 0.72
C ILE A 39 7.06 -21.10 0.36
N ALA A 40 6.04 -20.61 -0.34
CA ALA A 40 4.95 -21.44 -0.83
C ALA A 40 5.44 -22.57 -1.74
N ASN A 41 6.38 -22.27 -2.65
CA ASN A 41 7.04 -23.30 -3.47
C ASN A 41 7.81 -24.32 -2.62
N ALA A 42 8.59 -23.83 -1.65
CA ALA A 42 9.41 -24.71 -0.80
C ALA A 42 8.54 -25.65 0.06
N LEU A 43 7.49 -25.13 0.69
CA LEU A 43 6.62 -25.93 1.56
C LEU A 43 5.74 -26.93 0.77
N SER A 44 5.30 -26.56 -0.42
CA SER A 44 4.51 -27.46 -1.27
C SER A 44 5.36 -28.52 -1.97
N GLY A 45 6.66 -28.34 -2.06
CA GLY A 45 7.57 -29.17 -2.87
C GLY A 45 7.32 -29.07 -4.37
N LYS A 46 6.60 -28.03 -4.83
CA LYS A 46 6.21 -27.81 -6.23
C LYS A 46 6.56 -26.39 -6.66
N ALA A 47 6.78 -26.19 -7.96
CA ALA A 47 6.89 -24.85 -8.53
C ALA A 47 5.48 -24.27 -8.79
N LEU A 48 4.77 -23.89 -7.70
CA LEU A 48 3.44 -23.29 -7.79
C LEU A 48 3.49 -21.92 -8.44
N TYR A 49 4.53 -21.16 -8.12
CA TYR A 49 4.75 -19.79 -8.57
C TYR A 49 6.12 -19.65 -9.20
N ASN A 50 6.18 -18.86 -10.24
CA ASN A 50 7.44 -18.32 -10.77
C ASN A 50 7.31 -16.80 -10.93
N TRP A 51 8.41 -16.11 -11.09
CA TRP A 51 8.40 -14.66 -11.24
C TRP A 51 9.53 -14.17 -12.12
N ILE A 52 9.32 -12.99 -12.69
CA ILE A 52 10.33 -12.17 -13.35
C ILE A 52 10.26 -10.75 -12.79
N VAL A 53 11.39 -10.10 -12.72
CA VAL A 53 11.52 -8.74 -12.23
C VAL A 53 11.87 -7.81 -13.39
N LEU A 54 11.08 -6.78 -13.57
CA LEU A 54 11.24 -5.79 -14.63
C LEU A 54 11.54 -4.41 -14.05
N ALA A 55 12.25 -3.61 -14.83
CA ALA A 55 12.31 -2.17 -14.66
C ALA A 55 12.33 -1.51 -16.02
N GLU A 56 11.87 -0.27 -16.13
CA GLU A 56 11.72 0.39 -17.43
C GLU A 56 13.03 0.38 -18.25
N ASN A 57 14.17 0.60 -17.61
CA ASN A 57 15.48 0.63 -18.25
C ASN A 57 16.15 -0.74 -18.44
N GLY A 58 15.60 -1.81 -17.87
CA GLY A 58 15.96 -3.19 -18.18
C GLY A 58 17.32 -3.70 -17.70
N ALA A 59 18.02 -2.99 -16.78
CA ALA A 59 19.34 -3.40 -16.33
C ALA A 59 19.46 -3.41 -14.80
N VAL A 60 19.59 -2.25 -14.21
CA VAL A 60 19.74 -2.03 -12.77
C VAL A 60 18.76 -0.96 -12.35
N ILE A 61 18.15 -1.16 -11.18
CA ILE A 61 17.24 -0.19 -10.57
C ILE A 61 17.65 0.08 -9.12
N ARG A 62 17.47 1.28 -8.66
CA ARG A 62 17.83 1.70 -7.32
C ARG A 62 16.61 1.76 -6.42
N SER A 63 16.74 1.20 -5.23
CA SER A 63 15.70 1.25 -4.21
C SER A 63 15.74 2.57 -3.41
N SER A 64 14.68 2.83 -2.64
CA SER A 64 14.62 3.94 -1.69
C SER A 64 15.72 3.89 -0.60
N ALA A 65 16.30 2.73 -0.33
CA ALA A 65 17.43 2.54 0.56
C ALA A 65 18.79 2.69 -0.15
N CYS A 66 18.82 3.24 -1.35
CA CYS A 66 20.02 3.46 -2.16
C CYS A 66 20.79 2.17 -2.54
N THR A 67 20.14 1.03 -2.48
CA THR A 67 20.72 -0.27 -2.91
C THR A 67 20.31 -0.55 -4.35
N GLU A 68 21.27 -0.99 -5.15
CA GLU A 68 21.04 -1.37 -6.55
C GLU A 68 20.60 -2.82 -6.68
N PHE A 69 19.61 -3.06 -7.54
CA PHE A 69 19.09 -4.37 -7.87
C PHE A 69 19.18 -4.63 -9.37
N LYS A 70 19.72 -5.77 -9.73
CA LYS A 70 19.66 -6.26 -11.12
C LYS A 70 18.27 -6.81 -11.39
N VAL A 71 17.68 -6.40 -12.51
CA VAL A 71 16.41 -6.92 -13.00
C VAL A 71 16.61 -7.86 -14.19
N ASP A 72 15.58 -8.67 -14.48
CA ASP A 72 15.68 -9.65 -15.56
C ASP A 72 15.54 -9.01 -16.94
N PHE A 73 14.58 -8.05 -17.07
CA PHE A 73 14.28 -7.42 -18.36
C PHE A 73 13.79 -5.98 -18.20
N GLY A 74 13.72 -5.26 -19.33
CA GLY A 74 12.92 -4.05 -19.48
C GLY A 74 11.42 -4.35 -19.55
N LEU A 75 10.62 -3.36 -19.95
CA LEU A 75 9.18 -3.54 -20.15
C LEU A 75 8.92 -4.40 -21.40
N ILE A 76 8.75 -5.70 -21.21
CA ILE A 76 8.47 -6.68 -22.26
C ILE A 76 6.96 -6.89 -22.45
N GLU A 77 6.59 -7.54 -23.54
CA GLU A 77 5.23 -8.02 -23.77
C GLU A 77 4.95 -9.27 -22.94
N LEU A 78 3.79 -9.32 -22.30
CA LEU A 78 3.42 -10.35 -21.33
C LEU A 78 2.40 -11.34 -21.89
N GLN A 79 2.28 -12.49 -21.21
CA GLN A 79 1.29 -13.53 -21.50
C GLN A 79 -0.02 -13.24 -20.73
N ARG A 80 -1.12 -13.76 -21.24
CA ARG A 80 -2.45 -13.48 -20.69
C ARG A 80 -2.63 -13.94 -19.24
N ASP A 81 -1.96 -15.02 -18.86
CA ASP A 81 -2.09 -15.62 -17.51
C ASP A 81 -1.11 -15.02 -16.49
N ASP A 82 -0.34 -13.99 -16.88
CA ASP A 82 0.55 -13.28 -15.98
C ASP A 82 -0.24 -12.42 -14.98
N THR A 83 0.33 -12.26 -13.78
CA THR A 83 -0.13 -11.28 -12.80
C THR A 83 0.96 -10.24 -12.60
N VAL A 84 0.65 -8.98 -12.90
CA VAL A 84 1.59 -7.86 -12.78
C VAL A 84 1.42 -7.18 -11.44
N LEU A 85 2.51 -6.95 -10.72
CA LEU A 85 2.55 -6.16 -9.50
C LEU A 85 3.59 -5.05 -9.66
N ILE A 86 3.14 -3.79 -9.62
CA ILE A 86 3.99 -2.61 -9.75
C ILE A 86 4.39 -2.17 -8.34
N CYS A 87 5.68 -2.29 -8.01
CA CYS A 87 6.22 -1.88 -6.72
C CYS A 87 6.74 -0.45 -6.80
N GLY A 88 6.10 0.45 -6.06
CA GLY A 88 6.54 1.83 -5.90
C GLY A 88 7.33 2.07 -4.61
N GLY A 89 7.63 3.31 -4.35
CA GLY A 89 8.34 3.79 -3.17
C GLY A 89 8.32 5.32 -3.14
N LEU A 90 9.49 5.96 -3.06
CA LEU A 90 9.59 7.42 -3.05
C LEU A 90 9.34 8.01 -4.46
N ASN A 91 8.96 9.30 -4.49
CA ASN A 91 8.83 10.08 -5.72
C ASN A 91 8.00 9.41 -6.83
N VAL A 92 6.96 8.66 -6.46
CA VAL A 92 6.17 7.84 -7.40
C VAL A 92 5.58 8.64 -8.56
N GLN A 93 5.18 9.90 -8.35
CA GLN A 93 4.66 10.78 -9.41
C GLN A 93 5.68 10.99 -10.52
N GLN A 94 6.95 11.21 -10.16
CA GLN A 94 8.05 11.42 -11.10
C GLN A 94 8.48 10.11 -11.75
N ASN A 95 8.47 9.01 -10.98
CA ASN A 95 8.89 7.68 -11.42
C ASN A 95 7.81 6.94 -12.24
N THR A 96 6.59 7.50 -12.32
CA THR A 96 5.51 7.00 -13.18
C THR A 96 5.57 7.68 -14.55
N THR A 97 6.38 7.14 -15.44
CA THR A 97 6.62 7.69 -16.77
C THR A 97 5.43 7.47 -17.71
N LYS A 98 5.35 8.27 -18.79
CA LYS A 98 4.35 8.07 -19.86
C LYS A 98 4.51 6.72 -20.55
N ASN A 99 5.75 6.23 -20.69
CA ASN A 99 6.04 4.94 -21.30
C ASN A 99 5.53 3.78 -20.44
N LEU A 100 5.80 3.82 -19.12
CA LEU A 100 5.26 2.84 -18.17
C LEU A 100 3.73 2.82 -18.20
N VAL A 101 3.07 3.98 -18.12
CA VAL A 101 1.60 4.08 -18.18
C VAL A 101 1.05 3.49 -19.50
N SER A 102 1.69 3.78 -20.62
CA SER A 102 1.30 3.24 -21.91
C SER A 102 1.47 1.72 -21.97
N TRP A 103 2.54 1.20 -21.38
CA TRP A 103 2.79 -0.24 -21.27
C TRP A 103 1.73 -0.92 -20.38
N ILE A 104 1.42 -0.37 -19.20
CA ILE A 104 0.37 -0.86 -18.29
C ILE A 104 -0.96 -0.98 -19.06
N ARG A 105 -1.37 0.07 -19.75
CA ARG A 105 -2.62 0.07 -20.56
C ARG A 105 -2.64 -1.00 -21.65
N ARG A 106 -1.49 -1.25 -22.29
CA ARG A 106 -1.39 -2.31 -23.31
C ARG A 106 -1.56 -3.69 -22.70
N GLN A 107 -0.91 -3.96 -21.55
CA GLN A 107 -1.02 -5.26 -20.88
C GLN A 107 -2.45 -5.49 -20.35
N ALA A 108 -3.07 -4.47 -19.73
CA ALA A 108 -4.45 -4.55 -19.25
C ALA A 108 -5.45 -4.91 -20.35
N ARG A 109 -5.29 -4.34 -21.55
CA ARG A 109 -6.14 -4.67 -22.70
C ARG A 109 -6.06 -6.13 -23.15
N LYS A 110 -5.03 -6.86 -22.77
CA LYS A 110 -4.90 -8.31 -23.01
C LYS A 110 -5.63 -9.15 -21.96
N GLY A 111 -6.23 -8.52 -20.94
CA GLY A 111 -6.91 -9.19 -19.84
C GLY A 111 -5.95 -9.66 -18.74
N ILE A 112 -4.73 -9.11 -18.66
CA ILE A 112 -3.75 -9.40 -17.62
C ILE A 112 -4.18 -8.71 -16.34
N SER A 113 -4.12 -9.43 -15.21
CA SER A 113 -4.34 -8.85 -13.88
C SER A 113 -3.19 -7.91 -13.52
N ILE A 114 -3.51 -6.67 -13.15
CA ILE A 114 -2.51 -5.65 -12.84
C ILE A 114 -2.79 -5.07 -11.47
N GLY A 115 -1.75 -4.98 -10.65
CA GLY A 115 -1.84 -4.44 -9.31
C GLY A 115 -0.74 -3.45 -8.99
N GLY A 116 -0.95 -2.74 -7.88
CA GLY A 116 0.01 -1.83 -7.30
C GLY A 116 0.36 -2.21 -5.87
N VAL A 117 1.62 -2.11 -5.52
CA VAL A 117 2.13 -2.39 -4.19
C VAL A 117 2.85 -1.15 -3.67
N ASP A 118 2.59 -0.81 -2.40
CA ASP A 118 3.08 0.42 -1.80
C ASP A 118 2.52 1.66 -2.53
N THR A 119 3.33 2.54 -3.03
CA THR A 119 2.90 3.65 -3.88
C THR A 119 2.68 3.26 -5.35
N GLY A 120 2.97 2.02 -5.74
CA GLY A 120 2.78 1.52 -7.11
C GLY A 120 1.33 1.58 -7.62
N SER A 121 0.34 1.61 -6.70
CA SER A 121 -1.07 1.88 -7.02
C SER A 121 -1.26 3.21 -7.77
N TYR A 122 -0.38 4.19 -7.56
CA TYR A 122 -0.38 5.44 -8.29
C TYR A 122 -0.20 5.23 -9.81
N ALA A 123 0.74 4.37 -10.22
CA ALA A 123 0.97 4.08 -11.64
C ALA A 123 -0.23 3.36 -12.28
N VAL A 124 -0.91 2.51 -11.49
CA VAL A 124 -2.13 1.80 -11.94
C VAL A 124 -3.29 2.79 -12.11
N ALA A 125 -3.46 3.75 -11.17
CA ALA A 125 -4.44 4.82 -11.27
C ALA A 125 -4.17 5.74 -12.47
N ARG A 126 -2.91 6.16 -12.67
CA ARG A 126 -2.50 6.95 -13.85
C ARG A 126 -2.80 6.24 -15.17
N ALA A 127 -2.84 4.93 -15.15
CA ALA A 127 -3.27 4.14 -16.32
C ALA A 127 -4.80 4.09 -16.49
N GLY A 128 -5.59 4.63 -15.54
CA GLY A 128 -7.06 4.61 -15.57
C GLY A 128 -7.65 3.23 -15.27
N LEU A 129 -6.93 2.39 -14.55
CA LEU A 129 -7.38 1.02 -14.24
C LEU A 129 -8.08 0.92 -12.88
N LEU A 130 -8.04 1.98 -12.08
CA LEU A 130 -8.67 2.04 -10.76
C LEU A 130 -9.98 2.84 -10.76
N ASP A 131 -10.37 3.46 -11.86
CA ASP A 131 -11.60 4.25 -11.96
C ASP A 131 -12.82 3.38 -11.65
N GLY A 132 -13.62 3.77 -10.66
CA GLY A 132 -14.77 3.01 -10.15
C GLY A 132 -14.40 1.71 -9.41
N LYS A 133 -13.14 1.54 -9.00
CA LYS A 133 -12.62 0.37 -8.28
C LYS A 133 -12.25 0.70 -6.85
N SER A 134 -12.46 -0.27 -5.95
CA SER A 134 -11.90 -0.19 -4.61
C SER A 134 -10.39 -0.46 -4.67
N ALA A 135 -9.61 0.44 -4.09
CA ALA A 135 -8.15 0.36 -4.09
C ALA A 135 -7.54 0.88 -2.79
N THR A 136 -6.29 0.53 -2.56
CA THR A 136 -5.49 1.07 -1.47
C THR A 136 -4.11 1.49 -1.96
N ILE A 137 -3.47 2.37 -1.21
CA ILE A 137 -2.12 2.87 -1.43
C ILE A 137 -1.45 3.09 -0.06
N HIS A 138 -0.14 3.22 -0.03
CA HIS A 138 0.58 3.55 1.19
C HIS A 138 0.00 4.81 1.86
N TRP A 139 -0.18 4.75 3.17
CA TRP A 139 -0.91 5.76 3.95
C TRP A 139 -0.42 7.20 3.76
N GLU A 140 0.89 7.40 3.56
CA GLU A 140 1.46 8.75 3.32
C GLU A 140 0.95 9.40 2.04
N ASN A 141 0.51 8.61 1.08
CA ASN A 141 0.07 9.08 -0.23
C ASN A 141 -1.46 9.16 -0.36
N GLN A 142 -2.23 8.69 0.64
CA GLN A 142 -3.70 8.61 0.53
C GLN A 142 -4.36 9.96 0.27
N ASP A 143 -3.91 11.03 0.95
CA ASP A 143 -4.54 12.34 0.81
C ASP A 143 -4.30 12.92 -0.59
N SER A 144 -3.04 12.93 -1.08
CA SER A 144 -2.70 13.38 -2.43
C SER A 144 -3.30 12.50 -3.53
N PHE A 145 -3.39 11.19 -3.27
CA PHE A 145 -4.00 10.25 -4.21
C PHE A 145 -5.50 10.51 -4.37
N ARG A 146 -6.23 10.78 -3.28
CA ARG A 146 -7.66 11.11 -3.31
C ARG A 146 -7.94 12.42 -4.04
N GLU A 147 -7.04 13.41 -3.91
CA GLU A 147 -7.16 14.69 -4.61
C GLU A 147 -6.95 14.55 -6.12
N GLU A 148 -6.07 13.62 -6.56
CA GLU A 148 -5.72 13.44 -7.98
C GLU A 148 -6.64 12.41 -8.69
N PHE A 149 -7.20 11.44 -7.96
CA PHE A 149 -7.99 10.32 -8.51
C PHE A 149 -9.32 10.19 -7.77
N ASP A 150 -10.23 11.12 -8.00
CA ASP A 150 -11.54 11.22 -7.35
C ASP A 150 -12.51 10.10 -7.77
N GLU A 151 -12.30 9.45 -8.90
CA GLU A 151 -13.08 8.31 -9.38
C GLU A 151 -12.69 6.97 -8.69
N VAL A 152 -11.62 6.94 -7.89
CA VAL A 152 -11.17 5.74 -7.19
C VAL A 152 -11.82 5.64 -5.81
N ASP A 153 -12.46 4.50 -5.51
CA ASP A 153 -12.92 4.19 -4.15
C ASP A 153 -11.72 3.84 -3.26
N LEU A 154 -11.06 4.89 -2.77
CA LEU A 154 -9.85 4.74 -1.94
C LEU A 154 -10.19 4.30 -0.53
N THR A 155 -9.83 3.06 -0.18
CA THR A 155 -10.05 2.47 1.13
C THR A 155 -8.82 2.64 2.04
N ARG A 156 -9.02 2.38 3.34
CA ARG A 156 -7.93 2.29 4.32
C ARG A 156 -7.46 0.86 4.57
N SER A 157 -7.95 -0.09 3.82
CA SER A 157 -7.55 -1.49 3.94
C SER A 157 -6.06 -1.66 3.64
N ILE A 158 -5.46 -2.70 4.20
CA ILE A 158 -4.04 -3.02 3.96
C ILE A 158 -3.80 -3.58 2.56
N PHE A 159 -4.82 -4.22 1.97
CA PHE A 159 -4.87 -4.59 0.55
C PHE A 159 -6.31 -4.57 0.04
N CYS A 160 -6.49 -4.53 -1.27
CA CYS A 160 -7.77 -4.66 -1.97
C CYS A 160 -7.60 -5.54 -3.20
N ILE A 161 -8.61 -6.38 -3.45
CA ILE A 161 -8.74 -7.18 -4.68
C ILE A 161 -10.12 -6.88 -5.25
N ASP A 162 -10.16 -6.19 -6.41
CA ASP A 162 -11.40 -5.83 -7.10
C ASP A 162 -11.32 -6.28 -8.56
N GLY A 163 -11.86 -7.46 -8.83
CA GLY A 163 -11.78 -8.10 -10.14
C GLY A 163 -10.35 -8.43 -10.55
N ALA A 164 -9.89 -7.83 -11.65
CA ALA A 164 -8.53 -8.02 -12.15
C ALA A 164 -7.51 -7.05 -11.54
N VAL A 165 -7.95 -6.17 -10.63
CA VAL A 165 -7.08 -5.17 -10.00
C VAL A 165 -6.73 -5.61 -8.58
N ILE A 166 -5.47 -5.47 -8.23
CA ILE A 166 -4.91 -5.88 -6.94
C ILE A 166 -4.08 -4.73 -6.38
N THR A 167 -4.35 -4.27 -5.17
CA THR A 167 -3.57 -3.21 -4.54
C THR A 167 -3.19 -3.55 -3.11
N SER A 168 -2.02 -3.12 -2.67
CA SER A 168 -1.55 -3.27 -1.28
C SER A 168 -0.89 -2.00 -0.78
N ALA A 169 -1.08 -1.72 0.51
CA ALA A 169 -0.47 -0.59 1.20
C ALA A 169 1.05 -0.67 1.32
N GLY A 170 1.64 -1.81 1.00
CA GLY A 170 3.10 -1.99 1.03
C GLY A 170 3.64 -2.41 2.40
N GLY A 171 4.97 -2.40 2.52
CA GLY A 171 5.65 -2.89 3.71
C GLY A 171 5.35 -4.36 3.99
N CYS A 172 5.14 -4.71 5.27
CA CYS A 172 4.78 -6.07 5.68
C CYS A 172 3.39 -6.49 5.18
N THR A 173 2.45 -5.55 4.95
CA THR A 173 1.11 -5.89 4.47
C THR A 173 1.08 -6.45 3.04
N SER A 174 2.19 -6.38 2.33
CA SER A 174 2.36 -7.10 1.06
C SER A 174 2.34 -8.62 1.26
N ILE A 175 2.70 -9.10 2.47
CA ILE A 175 2.61 -10.52 2.83
C ILE A 175 1.13 -10.94 2.89
N ASP A 176 0.26 -10.13 3.53
CA ASP A 176 -1.18 -10.43 3.64
C ASP A 176 -1.81 -10.59 2.25
N LEU A 177 -1.48 -9.70 1.30
CA LEU A 177 -1.92 -9.82 -0.07
C LEU A 177 -1.50 -11.16 -0.71
N ILE A 178 -0.23 -11.53 -0.60
CA ILE A 178 0.27 -12.78 -1.20
C ILE A 178 -0.31 -14.00 -0.49
N LEU A 179 -0.45 -13.96 0.85
CA LEU A 179 -1.11 -15.04 1.59
C LEU A 179 -2.56 -15.23 1.15
N LYS A 180 -3.29 -14.13 0.88
CA LYS A 180 -4.65 -14.19 0.33
C LYS A 180 -4.69 -14.82 -1.06
N LEU A 181 -3.73 -14.48 -1.92
CA LEU A 181 -3.61 -15.10 -3.25
C LEU A 181 -3.25 -16.60 -3.14
N ILE A 182 -2.33 -16.98 -2.25
CA ILE A 182 -1.98 -18.39 -1.98
C ILE A 182 -3.19 -19.15 -1.44
N GLU A 183 -3.94 -18.56 -0.52
CA GLU A 183 -5.17 -19.16 0.01
C GLU A 183 -6.19 -19.42 -1.09
N THR A 184 -6.39 -18.44 -1.98
CA THR A 184 -7.32 -18.55 -3.10
C THR A 184 -6.90 -19.61 -4.11
N ASP A 185 -5.59 -19.69 -4.42
CA ASP A 185 -5.05 -20.59 -5.44
C ASP A 185 -4.86 -22.03 -4.90
N HIS A 186 -4.51 -22.20 -3.61
CA HIS A 186 -4.01 -23.48 -3.05
C HIS A 186 -4.59 -23.85 -1.67
N GLY A 187 -5.48 -23.04 -1.13
CA GLY A 187 -6.16 -23.29 0.14
C GLY A 187 -5.45 -22.71 1.37
N SER A 188 -6.22 -22.62 2.47
CA SER A 188 -5.82 -21.95 3.70
C SER A 188 -4.65 -22.64 4.43
N GLU A 189 -4.50 -23.96 4.32
CA GLU A 189 -3.43 -24.69 5.00
C GLU A 189 -2.04 -24.29 4.50
N LEU A 190 -1.87 -24.14 3.19
CA LEU A 190 -0.60 -23.68 2.63
C LEU A 190 -0.34 -22.22 3.05
N ALA A 191 -1.34 -21.35 2.97
CA ALA A 191 -1.19 -19.95 3.36
C ALA A 191 -0.78 -19.81 4.84
N LYS A 192 -1.41 -20.57 5.75
CA LYS A 192 -1.03 -20.62 7.17
C LYS A 192 0.40 -21.11 7.38
N SER A 193 0.79 -22.15 6.66
CA SER A 193 2.16 -22.70 6.76
C SER A 193 3.21 -21.68 6.28
N VAL A 194 2.91 -20.93 5.21
CA VAL A 194 3.77 -19.83 4.71
C VAL A 194 3.87 -18.72 5.75
N SER A 195 2.75 -18.29 6.35
CA SER A 195 2.71 -17.28 7.41
C SER A 195 3.58 -17.68 8.61
N GLN A 196 3.43 -18.93 9.07
CA GLN A 196 4.26 -19.48 10.17
C GLN A 196 5.75 -19.50 9.82
N GLN A 197 6.12 -19.91 8.62
CA GLN A 197 7.51 -19.93 8.17
C GLN A 197 8.11 -18.52 8.07
N LEU A 198 7.31 -17.52 7.72
CA LEU A 198 7.69 -16.11 7.75
C LEU A 198 7.77 -15.53 9.17
N MET A 199 7.33 -16.27 10.20
CA MET A 199 7.10 -15.75 11.55
C MET A 199 6.20 -14.49 11.52
N TYR A 200 5.25 -14.49 10.60
CA TYR A 200 4.34 -13.38 10.37
C TYR A 200 2.95 -13.72 10.89
N GLN A 201 2.38 -12.83 11.70
CA GLN A 201 1.00 -12.96 12.13
C GLN A 201 0.10 -12.26 11.10
N CYS A 202 -0.59 -13.07 10.31
CA CYS A 202 -1.52 -12.59 9.30
C CYS A 202 -2.67 -11.80 9.96
N HIS A 203 -3.10 -10.74 9.30
CA HIS A 203 -4.30 -10.01 9.70
C HIS A 203 -5.49 -10.71 9.06
N GLU A 204 -6.31 -11.38 9.91
CA GLU A 204 -7.42 -12.23 9.45
C GLU A 204 -8.62 -11.43 8.92
N ASP A 205 -8.74 -10.15 9.30
CA ASP A 205 -9.83 -9.28 8.87
C ASP A 205 -9.46 -8.52 7.59
N ASP A 206 -10.24 -8.72 6.52
CA ASP A 206 -10.15 -7.90 5.28
C ASP A 206 -10.37 -6.41 5.57
N ASP A 207 -11.01 -6.08 6.69
CA ASP A 207 -11.24 -4.71 7.21
C ASP A 207 -10.10 -4.16 8.09
N PHE A 208 -8.95 -4.87 8.19
CA PHE A 208 -7.83 -4.33 8.94
C PHE A 208 -7.33 -3.05 8.29
N ALA A 209 -7.78 -1.94 8.85
CA ALA A 209 -7.41 -0.62 8.35
C ALA A 209 -5.94 -0.30 8.68
N GLN A 210 -5.29 0.45 7.79
CA GLN A 210 -4.00 1.08 8.07
C GLN A 210 -4.17 2.01 9.28
N ARG A 211 -4.05 1.42 10.50
CA ARG A 211 -4.22 2.13 11.78
C ARG A 211 -2.98 2.95 12.08
N LEU A 212 -2.87 4.07 11.43
CA LEU A 212 -1.92 5.07 11.84
C LEU A 212 -2.64 6.10 12.69
N SER A 213 -2.21 6.25 13.94
CA SER A 213 -2.66 7.37 14.74
C SER A 213 -2.30 8.67 13.99
N THR A 214 -3.12 9.70 14.11
CA THR A 214 -2.83 11.03 13.52
C THR A 214 -1.42 11.51 13.91
N SER A 215 -0.95 11.16 15.10
CA SER A 215 0.42 11.46 15.54
C SER A 215 1.50 10.79 14.66
N THR A 216 1.29 9.58 14.19
CA THR A 216 2.20 8.88 13.29
C THR A 216 2.14 9.48 11.89
N ARG A 217 0.94 9.78 11.36
CA ARG A 217 0.73 10.47 10.09
C ARG A 217 1.44 11.83 10.03
N LEU A 218 1.44 12.55 11.14
CA LEU A 218 2.07 13.87 11.26
C LEU A 218 3.56 13.81 11.63
N GLY A 219 4.16 12.62 11.71
CA GLY A 219 5.58 12.45 12.04
C GLY A 219 5.95 12.89 13.47
N ALA A 220 4.98 13.02 14.37
CA ALA A 220 5.19 13.50 15.73
C ALA A 220 5.89 12.44 16.57
N ARG A 221 7.15 12.68 16.96
CA ARG A 221 7.94 11.81 17.86
C ARG A 221 7.89 12.27 19.31
N ASN A 222 7.31 13.41 19.61
CA ASN A 222 7.23 13.97 20.96
C ASN A 222 6.00 13.46 21.69
N ARG A 223 6.18 12.79 22.84
CA ARG A 223 5.08 12.23 23.66
C ARG A 223 3.99 13.26 23.99
N LYS A 224 4.35 14.52 24.25
CA LYS A 224 3.39 15.58 24.58
C LYS A 224 2.56 15.97 23.36
N VAL A 225 3.18 16.00 22.17
CA VAL A 225 2.47 16.26 20.92
C VAL A 225 1.50 15.13 20.60
N ILE A 226 1.93 13.87 20.73
CA ILE A 226 1.08 12.69 20.55
C ILE A 226 -0.12 12.73 21.50
N GLN A 227 0.11 13.05 22.76
CA GLN A 227 -0.95 13.15 23.76
C GLN A 227 -1.92 14.30 23.46
N ALA A 228 -1.40 15.45 22.99
CA ALA A 228 -2.23 16.58 22.58
C ALA A 228 -3.14 16.20 21.40
N ILE A 229 -2.59 15.59 20.36
CA ILE A 229 -3.34 15.16 19.17
C ILE A 229 -4.47 14.19 19.56
N ARG A 230 -4.17 13.20 20.37
CA ARG A 230 -5.17 12.24 20.87
C ARG A 230 -6.34 12.93 21.58
N ILE A 231 -6.04 13.87 22.47
CA ILE A 231 -7.09 14.63 23.17
C ILE A 231 -7.90 15.50 22.18
N MET A 232 -7.26 16.05 21.14
CA MET A 232 -7.97 16.80 20.11
C MET A 232 -8.90 15.89 19.31
N GLU A 233 -8.47 14.70 18.92
CA GLU A 233 -9.29 13.69 18.20
C GLU A 233 -10.50 13.25 19.04
N GLU A 234 -10.33 13.08 20.34
CA GLU A 234 -11.41 12.73 21.27
C GLU A 234 -12.44 13.85 21.47
N ASN A 235 -12.12 15.10 21.04
CA ASN A 235 -12.96 16.29 21.25
C ASN A 235 -13.21 17.05 19.92
N LEU A 236 -13.33 16.34 18.80
CA LEU A 236 -13.57 16.96 17.49
C LEU A 236 -14.91 17.69 17.39
N GLU A 237 -15.97 17.15 18.02
CA GLU A 237 -17.32 17.74 18.02
C GLU A 237 -17.42 18.97 18.93
N ASP A 238 -16.63 19.01 20.03
CA ASP A 238 -16.58 20.15 20.95
C ASP A 238 -15.12 20.58 21.19
N PRO A 239 -14.56 21.40 20.28
CA PRO A 239 -13.14 21.74 20.31
C PRO A 239 -12.72 22.45 21.58
N ILE A 240 -11.73 21.90 22.27
CA ILE A 240 -11.17 22.48 23.49
C ILE A 240 -10.16 23.60 23.20
N SER A 241 -10.03 24.55 24.13
CA SER A 241 -9.08 25.65 23.97
C SER A 241 -7.64 25.19 24.14
N SER A 242 -6.69 25.95 23.57
CA SER A 242 -5.24 25.68 23.72
C SER A 242 -4.78 25.66 25.19
N SER A 243 -5.39 26.46 26.05
CA SER A 243 -5.08 26.47 27.47
C SER A 243 -5.54 25.21 28.21
N ILE A 244 -6.74 24.72 27.89
CA ILE A 244 -7.27 23.46 28.43
C ILE A 244 -6.45 22.27 27.93
N LEU A 245 -6.12 22.25 26.62
CA LEU A 245 -5.28 21.21 26.04
C LEU A 245 -3.91 21.15 26.71
N ALA A 246 -3.25 22.30 26.85
CA ALA A 246 -1.94 22.40 27.51
C ALA A 246 -1.98 21.93 28.98
N SER A 247 -3.03 22.30 29.71
CA SER A 247 -3.25 21.85 31.08
C SER A 247 -3.42 20.32 31.17
N LYS A 248 -4.24 19.73 30.29
CA LYS A 248 -4.46 18.27 30.26
C LYS A 248 -3.18 17.46 30.01
N ILE A 249 -2.20 18.02 29.33
CA ILE A 249 -0.91 17.35 29.05
C ILE A 249 0.24 17.87 29.93
N ASN A 250 -0.06 18.66 30.95
CA ASN A 250 0.91 19.21 31.92
C ASN A 250 2.08 19.96 31.25
N ILE A 251 1.75 20.97 30.40
CA ILE A 251 2.69 21.94 29.84
C ILE A 251 2.04 23.32 29.81
N SER A 252 2.85 24.37 29.60
CA SER A 252 2.29 25.71 29.34
C SER A 252 1.77 25.85 27.92
N THR A 253 0.81 26.75 27.70
CA THR A 253 0.28 27.08 26.35
C THR A 253 1.41 27.48 25.41
N ARG A 254 2.39 28.26 25.86
CA ARG A 254 3.56 28.67 25.08
C ARG A 254 4.43 27.47 24.67
N GLN A 255 4.56 26.45 25.53
CA GLN A 255 5.26 25.21 25.18
C GLN A 255 4.48 24.41 24.15
N LEU A 256 3.15 24.31 24.28
CA LEU A 256 2.27 23.66 23.33
C LEU A 256 2.42 24.30 21.93
N GLU A 257 2.29 25.62 21.83
CA GLU A 257 2.44 26.36 20.58
C GLU A 257 3.83 26.18 19.93
N ARG A 258 4.90 26.18 20.75
CA ARG A 258 6.26 25.93 20.27
C ARG A 258 6.41 24.51 19.70
N LEU A 259 5.82 23.51 20.37
CA LEU A 259 5.85 22.13 19.89
C LEU A 259 5.08 21.98 18.58
N PHE A 260 3.87 22.52 18.50
CA PHE A 260 3.07 22.46 17.26
C PHE A 260 3.75 23.19 16.11
N ARG A 261 4.35 24.36 16.34
CA ARG A 261 5.14 25.06 15.32
C ARG A 261 6.36 24.26 14.87
N HIS A 262 7.05 23.60 15.77
CA HIS A 262 8.24 22.80 15.47
C HIS A 262 7.91 21.56 14.63
N TYR A 263 6.82 20.86 14.97
CA TYR A 263 6.48 19.58 14.31
C TYR A 263 5.59 19.73 13.09
N PHE A 264 4.75 20.77 13.02
CA PHE A 264 3.74 20.90 11.97
C PHE A 264 3.80 22.21 11.20
N CYS A 265 4.70 23.10 11.53
CA CYS A 265 4.77 24.47 10.98
C CYS A 265 3.44 25.25 11.14
N LEU A 266 2.55 24.80 12.04
CA LEU A 266 1.23 25.39 12.29
C LEU A 266 1.20 26.12 13.62
N LEU A 267 0.45 27.23 13.66
CA LEU A 267 0.06 27.90 14.90
C LEU A 267 -1.28 27.26 15.35
N TYR A 268 -1.27 26.66 16.52
CA TYR A 268 -2.54 26.31 17.17
C TYR A 268 -3.19 27.59 17.68
N THR A 269 -4.14 28.11 16.91
CA THR A 269 -5.00 29.23 17.34
C THR A 269 -6.37 28.67 17.67
N SER A 270 -6.84 28.89 18.89
CA SER A 270 -8.26 28.62 19.19
C SER A 270 -9.13 29.48 18.26
N PRO A 271 -10.30 28.97 17.80
CA PRO A 271 -11.21 29.76 17.01
C PRO A 271 -11.55 31.05 17.77
N SER A 272 -11.30 32.19 17.11
CA SER A 272 -11.56 33.50 17.69
C SER A 272 -13.06 33.66 17.96
N PRO A 273 -13.47 34.35 19.05
CA PRO A 273 -14.88 34.70 19.26
C PRO A 273 -15.52 35.47 18.08
N ARG A 274 -14.70 36.03 17.17
CA ARG A 274 -15.14 36.68 15.93
C ARG A 274 -15.61 35.69 14.88
N ASP A 275 -15.06 34.49 14.82
CA ASP A 275 -15.45 33.47 13.82
C ASP A 275 -16.83 32.87 14.12
N LYS A 276 -17.25 32.88 15.41
CA LYS A 276 -18.59 32.46 15.82
C LYS A 276 -19.69 33.45 15.43
N ARG A 277 -19.36 34.68 14.98
CA ARG A 277 -20.38 35.70 14.55
C ARG A 277 -20.74 35.62 13.08
N GLN A 278 -19.90 35.02 12.24
CA GLN A 278 -20.21 34.91 10.79
C GLN A 278 -21.15 33.74 10.45
N SER A 279 -21.35 32.77 11.36
CA SER A 279 -22.33 31.69 11.15
C SER A 279 -23.78 32.01 11.56
N ARG A 280 -24.06 33.25 11.95
CA ARG A 280 -25.42 33.71 12.33
C ARG A 280 -25.91 34.87 11.50
N MET A 281 -25.85 34.81 10.17
CA MET A 281 -26.65 35.68 9.34
C MET A 281 -27.86 34.89 8.81
N PRO A 282 -29.09 35.33 9.11
CA PRO A 282 -30.26 34.73 8.50
C PRO A 282 -30.31 35.15 7.04
N SER A 283 -30.59 34.19 6.18
CA SER A 283 -30.99 34.44 4.79
C SER A 283 -32.29 35.24 4.76
N SER A 284 -32.21 36.40 4.21
CA SER A 284 -33.38 37.18 3.73
C SER A 284 -33.50 36.94 2.23
#